data_9d6b944400a9b406f6430fe50cf9e620
#
_entry.id   9d6b944400a9b406f6430fe50cf9e620
#
_cell.length_a   1.000
_cell.length_b   1.000
_cell.length_c   1.000
_cell.angle_alpha   90.00
_cell.angle_beta   90.00
_cell.angle_gamma   90.00
#
_symmetry.space_group_name_H-M   'P 1'
#
loop_
_entity.id
_entity.type
_entity.pdbx_description
1 polymer ?
#
loop_
_entity_poly.entity_id
_entity_poly.type
_entity_poly.pdbx_seq_one_letter_code
_entity_poly.pdbx_strand_id
1 'polypeptide(L)'
;QRWDEAVLDAKIYGARLETFKEKRENVGAIDVSFSSNIGSGWRLSSLLQRSSQDTFLRRYGYNSNETLTSSVTATKITNNRFYQATMSDLQGLRETDTPDKEPTILPSIFYAKTTKGPLKDQIVRQELSALHLDNDEGYDLVRWTALLGTERKMDIDGHILTTSGD
;
A
#
# COMPACT_ATOMS: atom_id res chain seq x y z
N GLN A 1 1.57 -1.38 29.28
CA GLN A 1 1.57 -1.16 27.81
C GLN A 1 0.13 -0.86 27.41
N ARG A 2 -0.12 0.36 26.98
CA ARG A 2 -1.43 0.80 26.50
C ARG A 2 -1.51 0.36 25.05
N TRP A 3 -2.45 -0.50 24.72
CA TRP A 3 -2.84 -0.79 23.34
C TRP A 3 -3.66 0.41 22.88
N ASP A 4 -3.01 1.37 22.21
CA ASP A 4 -3.69 2.54 21.67
C ASP A 4 -4.45 2.10 20.41
N GLU A 5 -5.78 2.02 20.57
CA GLU A 5 -6.80 1.86 19.53
C GLU A 5 -6.45 0.95 18.35
N ALA A 6 -6.72 -0.33 18.50
CA ALA A 6 -6.85 -1.23 17.38
C ALA A 6 -8.26 -1.08 16.77
N VAL A 7 -8.34 -0.89 15.47
CA VAL A 7 -9.59 -0.83 14.71
C VAL A 7 -9.64 -2.03 13.78
N LEU A 8 -10.73 -2.78 13.84
CA LEU A 8 -11.04 -3.89 12.95
C LEU A 8 -12.41 -3.65 12.30
N ASP A 9 -12.47 -3.66 10.99
CA ASP A 9 -13.70 -3.71 10.21
C ASP A 9 -13.69 -4.97 9.35
N ALA A 10 -14.80 -5.71 9.33
CA ALA A 10 -14.90 -6.95 8.58
C ALA A 10 -16.25 -7.05 7.89
N LYS A 11 -16.24 -7.30 6.59
CA LYS A 11 -17.41 -7.57 5.75
C LYS A 11 -17.25 -8.94 5.10
N ILE A 12 -18.26 -9.75 5.23
CA ILE A 12 -18.30 -11.10 4.65
C ILE A 12 -19.55 -11.19 3.79
N TYR A 13 -19.36 -11.63 2.58
CA TYR A 13 -20.42 -11.82 1.58
C TYR A 13 -20.50 -13.29 1.20
N GLY A 14 -21.71 -13.82 1.05
CA GLY A 14 -21.91 -15.18 0.63
C GLY A 14 -23.19 -15.37 -0.17
N ALA A 15 -23.15 -16.27 -1.14
CA ALA A 15 -24.30 -16.71 -1.90
C ALA A 15 -24.16 -18.18 -2.28
N ARG A 16 -25.31 -18.82 -2.51
CA ARG A 16 -25.39 -20.18 -3.05
C ARG A 16 -25.87 -20.10 -4.48
N LEU A 17 -25.06 -20.57 -5.40
CA LEU A 17 -25.40 -20.65 -6.82
C LEU A 17 -25.95 -22.04 -7.13
N GLU A 18 -27.06 -22.08 -7.86
CA GLU A 18 -27.56 -23.30 -8.49
C GLU A 18 -27.32 -23.19 -10.00
N THR A 19 -26.46 -24.05 -10.53
CA THR A 19 -26.15 -24.07 -11.96
C THR A 19 -27.14 -25.03 -12.64
N PHE A 20 -27.46 -24.82 -13.93
CA PHE A 20 -28.37 -25.64 -14.75
C PHE A 20 -28.05 -27.13 -14.77
N LYS A 21 -26.89 -27.55 -14.26
CA LYS A 21 -26.46 -28.95 -14.14
C LYS A 21 -26.60 -29.51 -12.72
N GLU A 22 -27.49 -28.97 -11.89
CA GLU A 22 -27.72 -29.38 -10.49
C GLU A 22 -26.46 -29.28 -9.57
N LYS A 23 -25.41 -28.66 -10.01
CA LYS A 23 -24.23 -28.45 -9.18
C LYS A 23 -24.44 -27.20 -8.32
N ARG A 24 -24.50 -27.40 -7.01
CA ARG A 24 -24.59 -26.33 -6.03
C ARG A 24 -23.17 -25.84 -5.69
N GLU A 25 -22.92 -24.58 -5.83
CA GLU A 25 -21.64 -23.95 -5.53
C GLU A 25 -21.85 -22.84 -4.51
N ASN A 26 -21.06 -22.86 -3.43
CA ASN A 26 -21.03 -21.77 -2.46
C ASN A 26 -19.97 -20.77 -2.92
N VAL A 27 -20.37 -19.53 -3.07
CA VAL A 27 -19.48 -18.42 -3.49
C VAL A 27 -19.51 -17.34 -2.42
N GLY A 28 -18.41 -16.62 -2.28
CA GLY A 28 -18.34 -15.57 -1.29
C GLY A 28 -17.14 -14.66 -1.48
N ALA A 29 -17.12 -13.58 -0.71
CA ALA A 29 -16.00 -12.67 -0.63
C ALA A 29 -15.82 -12.18 0.80
N ILE A 30 -14.59 -11.77 1.11
CA ILE A 30 -14.22 -11.14 2.36
C ILE A 30 -13.56 -9.80 2.09
N ASP A 31 -13.84 -8.83 2.96
CA ASP A 31 -13.18 -7.52 3.01
C ASP A 31 -12.94 -7.21 4.47
N VAL A 32 -11.68 -7.28 4.90
CA VAL A 32 -11.27 -7.10 6.29
C VAL A 32 -10.16 -6.06 6.35
N SER A 33 -10.38 -4.99 7.11
CA SER A 33 -9.35 -4.01 7.39
C SER A 33 -9.00 -4.01 8.87
N PHE A 34 -7.72 -3.87 9.16
CA PHE A 34 -7.17 -3.75 10.52
C PHE A 34 -6.17 -2.62 10.59
N SER A 35 -6.18 -1.86 11.67
CA SER A 35 -5.11 -0.92 11.98
C SER A 35 -4.86 -0.83 13.48
N SER A 36 -3.59 -0.73 13.86
CA SER A 36 -3.18 -0.59 15.26
C SER A 36 -1.83 0.10 15.38
N ASN A 37 -1.65 0.81 16.49
CA ASN A 37 -0.35 1.30 16.91
C ASN A 37 0.38 0.20 17.69
N ILE A 38 1.52 -0.25 17.19
CA ILE A 38 2.29 -1.38 17.76
C ILE A 38 3.47 -0.94 18.64
N GLY A 39 3.46 0.31 19.11
CA GLY A 39 4.48 0.88 20.00
C GLY A 39 5.65 1.50 19.25
N SER A 40 6.47 2.27 19.99
CA SER A 40 7.65 2.99 19.44
C SER A 40 7.38 3.87 18.23
N GLY A 41 6.12 4.34 18.06
CA GLY A 41 5.70 5.19 16.94
C GLY A 41 5.44 4.43 15.62
N TRP A 42 5.37 3.10 15.66
CA TRP A 42 4.96 2.28 14.53
C TRP A 42 3.44 2.11 14.49
N ARG A 43 2.88 2.21 13.31
CA ARG A 43 1.50 1.85 12.98
C ARG A 43 1.51 0.70 11.98
N LEU A 44 0.76 -0.33 12.29
CA LEU A 44 0.46 -1.44 11.39
C LEU A 44 -0.94 -1.26 10.83
N SER A 45 -1.09 -1.43 9.52
CA SER A 45 -2.39 -1.52 8.86
C SER A 45 -2.39 -2.69 7.91
N SER A 46 -3.51 -3.39 7.83
CA SER A 46 -3.71 -4.47 6.86
C SER A 46 -5.09 -4.35 6.23
N LEU A 47 -5.16 -4.75 4.98
CA LEU A 47 -6.37 -4.92 4.20
C LEU A 47 -6.32 -6.32 3.59
N LEU A 48 -7.34 -7.12 3.81
CA LEU A 48 -7.51 -8.43 3.20
C LEU A 48 -8.78 -8.40 2.37
N GLN A 49 -8.64 -8.50 1.07
CA GLN A 49 -9.75 -8.58 0.13
C GLN A 49 -9.59 -9.82 -0.74
N ARG A 50 -10.57 -10.69 -0.72
CA ARG A 50 -10.61 -11.91 -1.53
C ARG A 50 -12.01 -12.24 -1.98
N SER A 51 -12.12 -12.78 -3.18
CA SER A 51 -13.36 -13.33 -3.73
C SER A 51 -13.12 -14.76 -4.23
N SER A 52 -14.09 -15.65 -4.00
CA SER A 52 -14.05 -17.03 -4.51
C SER A 52 -14.33 -17.12 -6.01
N GLN A 53 -14.92 -16.09 -6.59
CA GLN A 53 -15.20 -15.97 -8.02
C GLN A 53 -15.00 -14.53 -8.48
N ASP A 54 -14.44 -14.34 -9.65
CA ASP A 54 -14.07 -13.04 -10.19
C ASP A 54 -15.28 -12.11 -10.41
N THR A 55 -16.41 -12.68 -10.83
CA THR A 55 -17.62 -11.90 -11.11
C THR A 55 -18.58 -11.76 -9.93
N PHE A 56 -18.29 -12.42 -8.79
CA PHE A 56 -19.21 -12.47 -7.64
C PHE A 56 -19.60 -11.10 -7.12
N LEU A 57 -18.62 -10.26 -6.79
CA LEU A 57 -18.86 -8.95 -6.19
C LEU A 57 -19.63 -8.01 -7.12
N ARG A 58 -19.34 -8.05 -8.42
CA ARG A 58 -20.02 -7.25 -9.44
C ARG A 58 -21.44 -7.74 -9.69
N ARG A 59 -21.64 -9.06 -9.77
CA ARG A 59 -22.95 -9.67 -10.00
C ARG A 59 -23.96 -9.32 -8.92
N TYR A 60 -23.51 -9.21 -7.68
CA TYR A 60 -24.39 -8.90 -6.54
C TYR A 60 -24.34 -7.42 -6.12
N GLY A 61 -23.63 -6.57 -6.86
CA GLY A 61 -23.58 -5.14 -6.61
C GLY A 61 -22.83 -4.74 -5.34
N TYR A 62 -21.97 -5.61 -4.81
CA TYR A 62 -21.20 -5.33 -3.59
C TYR A 62 -19.98 -4.47 -3.87
N ASN A 63 -19.32 -4.66 -5.01
CA ASN A 63 -18.16 -3.91 -5.46
C ASN A 63 -18.06 -3.95 -6.98
N SER A 64 -17.66 -2.83 -7.59
CA SER A 64 -17.42 -2.70 -9.03
C SER A 64 -15.93 -2.65 -9.41
N ASN A 65 -15.03 -2.84 -8.45
CA ASN A 65 -13.60 -2.85 -8.71
C ASN A 65 -13.24 -4.00 -9.67
N GLU A 66 -12.23 -3.77 -10.48
CA GLU A 66 -11.70 -4.79 -11.39
C GLU A 66 -10.58 -5.62 -10.76
N THR A 67 -10.05 -5.16 -9.62
CA THR A 67 -8.99 -5.81 -8.88
C THR A 67 -9.23 -5.65 -7.38
N LEU A 68 -9.01 -6.70 -6.62
CA LEU A 68 -8.94 -6.68 -5.17
C LEU A 68 -7.48 -6.62 -4.74
N THR A 69 -7.21 -5.86 -3.69
CA THR A 69 -5.85 -5.72 -3.14
C THR A 69 -5.83 -6.17 -1.70
N SER A 70 -5.00 -7.16 -1.41
CA SER A 70 -4.65 -7.51 -0.03
C SER A 70 -3.29 -6.91 0.30
N SER A 71 -3.17 -6.22 1.43
CA SER A 71 -1.91 -5.57 1.79
C SER A 71 -1.66 -5.54 3.29
N VAL A 72 -0.38 -5.49 3.65
CA VAL A 72 0.09 -5.20 5.01
C VAL A 72 1.11 -4.08 4.93
N THR A 73 0.88 -3.01 5.69
CA THR A 73 1.74 -1.82 5.71
C THR A 73 2.16 -1.50 7.13
N ALA A 74 3.46 -1.36 7.34
CA ALA A 74 4.03 -0.82 8.57
C ALA A 74 4.58 0.58 8.29
N THR A 75 4.15 1.56 9.09
CA THR A 75 4.54 2.96 8.92
C THR A 75 5.07 3.52 10.24
N LYS A 76 6.13 4.30 10.16
CA LYS A 76 6.64 5.07 11.31
C LYS A 76 6.95 6.49 10.89
N ILE A 77 6.46 7.44 11.67
CA ILE A 77 6.70 8.87 11.49
C ILE A 77 7.41 9.39 12.74
N THR A 78 8.48 10.10 12.54
CA THR A 78 9.17 10.89 13.56
C THR A 78 9.26 12.34 13.09
N ASN A 79 9.79 13.25 13.92
CA ASN A 79 9.86 14.67 13.57
C ASN A 79 10.54 14.95 12.21
N ASN A 80 11.48 14.11 11.79
CA ASN A 80 12.28 14.34 10.59
C ASN A 80 12.52 13.09 9.73
N ARG A 81 11.83 11.98 10.02
CA ARG A 81 11.97 10.71 9.27
C ARG A 81 10.62 10.06 9.06
N PHE A 82 10.47 9.47 7.90
CA PHE A 82 9.34 8.63 7.52
C PHE A 82 9.87 7.26 7.09
N TYR A 83 9.23 6.21 7.56
CA TYR A 83 9.52 4.82 7.19
C TYR A 83 8.21 4.15 6.79
N GLN A 84 8.22 3.42 5.71
CA GLN A 84 7.12 2.60 5.27
C GLN A 84 7.64 1.30 4.67
N ALA A 85 7.00 0.19 5.04
CA ALA A 85 7.18 -1.09 4.39
C ALA A 85 5.80 -1.65 4.06
N THR A 86 5.58 -2.07 2.83
CA THR A 86 4.31 -2.60 2.34
C THR A 86 4.55 -3.90 1.60
N MET A 87 3.70 -4.89 1.84
CA MET A 87 3.54 -6.08 1.03
C MET A 87 2.11 -6.07 0.49
N SER A 88 1.94 -6.40 -0.77
CA SER A 88 0.63 -6.41 -1.41
C SER A 88 0.51 -7.58 -2.36
N ASP A 89 -0.70 -8.14 -2.41
CA ASP A 89 -1.10 -9.20 -3.30
C ASP A 89 -2.39 -8.79 -4.00
N LEU A 90 -2.47 -9.01 -5.29
CA LEU A 90 -3.56 -8.58 -6.15
C LEU A 90 -4.39 -9.79 -6.57
N GLN A 91 -5.70 -9.60 -6.71
CA GLN A 91 -6.62 -10.57 -7.31
C GLN A 91 -7.45 -9.84 -8.38
N GLY A 92 -7.28 -10.21 -9.63
CA GLY A 92 -8.13 -9.74 -10.74
C GLY A 92 -9.55 -10.28 -10.62
N LEU A 93 -10.50 -9.51 -11.10
CA LEU A 93 -11.93 -9.83 -11.08
C LEU A 93 -12.54 -9.86 -12.47
N ARG A 94 -11.73 -9.93 -13.51
CA ARG A 94 -12.18 -10.12 -14.89
C ARG A 94 -12.14 -11.62 -15.23
N GLU A 95 -13.09 -12.09 -16.02
CA GLU A 95 -13.11 -13.49 -16.49
C GLU A 95 -11.86 -13.89 -17.30
N THR A 96 -11.12 -12.89 -17.80
CA THR A 96 -9.88 -13.05 -18.57
C THR A 96 -8.63 -13.02 -17.70
N ASP A 97 -8.76 -12.65 -16.43
CA ASP A 97 -7.63 -12.56 -15.51
C ASP A 97 -7.23 -13.99 -15.10
N THR A 98 -5.94 -14.23 -15.10
CA THR A 98 -5.36 -15.50 -14.65
C THR A 98 -4.56 -15.25 -13.39
N PRO A 99 -4.80 -15.97 -12.28
CA PRO A 99 -4.11 -15.75 -11.01
C PRO A 99 -2.58 -15.73 -11.13
N ASP A 100 -2.04 -16.60 -12.01
CA ASP A 100 -0.59 -16.74 -12.21
C ASP A 100 0.07 -15.53 -12.90
N LYS A 101 -0.73 -14.58 -13.41
CA LYS A 101 -0.25 -13.35 -14.06
C LYS A 101 -0.36 -12.11 -13.19
N GLU A 102 -0.90 -12.27 -12.00
CA GLU A 102 -1.10 -11.15 -11.09
C GLU A 102 0.17 -10.94 -10.25
N PRO A 103 0.78 -9.74 -10.31
CA PRO A 103 2.02 -9.50 -9.60
C PRO A 103 1.79 -9.40 -8.10
N THR A 104 2.66 -10.05 -7.33
CA THR A 104 2.77 -9.86 -5.89
C THR A 104 3.89 -8.86 -5.59
N ILE A 105 3.60 -7.84 -4.80
CA ILE A 105 4.58 -6.84 -4.38
C ILE A 105 5.21 -7.28 -3.06
N LEU A 106 6.49 -7.67 -3.09
CA LEU A 106 7.22 -8.27 -1.97
C LEU A 106 8.64 -7.69 -1.84
N PRO A 107 8.99 -6.98 -0.85
CA PRO A 107 8.31 -5.85 -0.22
C PRO A 107 8.52 -4.56 -1.01
N SER A 108 7.67 -3.57 -0.79
CA SER A 108 7.96 -2.16 -1.12
C SER A 108 8.42 -1.45 0.14
N ILE A 109 9.59 -0.83 0.10
CA ILE A 109 10.18 -0.09 1.23
C ILE A 109 10.38 1.36 0.79
N PHE A 110 9.97 2.29 1.64
CA PHE A 110 10.21 3.71 1.46
C PHE A 110 10.77 4.32 2.75
N TYR A 111 11.81 5.13 2.59
CA TYR A 111 12.42 5.90 3.65
C TYR A 111 12.63 7.34 3.20
N ALA A 112 12.22 8.30 4.01
CA ALA A 112 12.51 9.71 3.79
C ALA A 112 13.05 10.35 5.07
N LYS A 113 14.02 11.26 4.89
CA LYS A 113 14.61 12.03 5.98
C LYS A 113 14.79 13.47 5.55
N THR A 114 14.44 14.40 6.44
CA THR A 114 14.68 15.82 6.27
C THR A 114 15.63 16.31 7.36
N THR A 115 16.70 16.99 6.98
CA THR A 115 17.71 17.56 7.90
C THR A 115 18.02 19.00 7.56
N LYS A 116 18.51 19.75 8.54
CA LYS A 116 19.10 21.06 8.27
C LYS A 116 20.39 20.86 7.47
N GLY A 117 20.57 21.65 6.42
CA GLY A 117 21.79 21.67 5.64
C GLY A 117 22.90 22.49 6.31
N PRO A 118 24.10 22.50 5.71
CA PRO A 118 25.25 23.25 6.23
C PRO A 118 25.11 24.78 6.11
N LEU A 119 24.22 25.23 5.23
CA LEU A 119 23.96 26.67 5.05
C LEU A 119 22.79 27.11 5.92
N LYS A 120 22.75 28.39 6.28
CA LYS A 120 21.64 28.99 7.02
C LYS A 120 20.35 28.81 6.20
N ASP A 121 19.26 28.39 6.88
CA ASP A 121 17.93 28.18 6.32
C ASP A 121 17.85 27.17 5.14
N GLN A 122 18.84 26.28 5.08
CA GLN A 122 18.86 25.17 4.13
C GLN A 122 18.23 23.92 4.73
N ILE A 123 17.44 23.24 3.91
CA ILE A 123 16.86 21.92 4.20
C ILE A 123 17.43 20.94 3.18
N VAL A 124 17.85 19.78 3.67
CA VAL A 124 18.28 18.65 2.84
C VAL A 124 17.27 17.52 3.02
N ARG A 125 16.71 17.04 1.91
CA ARG A 125 15.80 15.90 1.83
C ARG A 125 16.53 14.70 1.23
N GLN A 126 16.38 13.57 1.86
CA GLN A 126 16.90 12.28 1.41
C GLN A 126 15.74 11.32 1.29
N GLU A 127 15.60 10.63 0.15
CA GLU A 127 14.60 9.63 -0.08
C GLU A 127 15.24 8.37 -0.65
N LEU A 128 14.82 7.22 -0.13
CA LEU A 128 15.24 5.91 -0.60
C LEU A 128 13.99 5.06 -0.80
N SER A 129 13.88 4.40 -1.93
CA SER A 129 12.84 3.42 -2.17
C SER A 129 13.41 2.15 -2.77
N ALA A 130 12.81 1.02 -2.39
CA ALA A 130 13.07 -0.28 -2.99
C ALA A 130 11.75 -1.01 -3.20
N LEU A 131 11.63 -1.71 -4.30
CA LEU A 131 10.47 -2.49 -4.69
C LEU A 131 10.93 -3.81 -5.28
N HIS A 132 10.30 -4.90 -4.84
CA HIS A 132 10.39 -6.20 -5.48
C HIS A 132 8.99 -6.60 -5.97
N LEU A 133 8.87 -6.88 -7.25
CA LEU A 133 7.70 -7.50 -7.86
C LEU A 133 8.05 -8.94 -8.17
N ASP A 134 7.23 -9.85 -7.67
CA ASP A 134 7.24 -11.27 -7.98
C ASP A 134 6.09 -11.59 -8.92
N ASN A 135 6.35 -12.35 -9.97
CA ASN A 135 5.34 -12.69 -10.97
C ASN A 135 5.55 -14.14 -11.43
N ASP A 136 4.61 -15.01 -11.10
CA ASP A 136 4.70 -16.45 -11.36
C ASP A 136 4.87 -16.81 -12.84
N GLU A 137 4.28 -16.04 -13.76
CA GLU A 137 4.43 -16.20 -15.22
C GLU A 137 5.10 -14.99 -15.90
N GLY A 138 6.14 -14.40 -15.29
CA GLY A 138 6.76 -13.20 -15.85
C GLY A 138 8.22 -13.02 -15.44
N TYR A 139 8.64 -11.78 -15.44
CA TYR A 139 9.95 -11.38 -14.95
C TYR A 139 9.82 -10.79 -13.55
N ASP A 140 10.63 -11.26 -12.64
CA ASP A 140 10.82 -10.60 -11.36
C ASP A 140 11.49 -9.26 -11.56
N LEU A 141 10.99 -8.24 -10.89
CA LEU A 141 11.54 -6.89 -10.97
C LEU A 141 12.00 -6.42 -9.61
N VAL A 142 13.28 -6.11 -9.50
CA VAL A 142 13.82 -5.36 -8.37
C VAL A 142 14.16 -3.94 -8.83
N ARG A 143 13.57 -2.94 -8.19
CA ARG A 143 13.82 -1.54 -8.45
C ARG A 143 14.22 -0.83 -7.16
N TRP A 144 15.24 -0.01 -7.22
CA TRP A 144 15.58 0.92 -6.13
C TRP A 144 15.76 2.34 -6.68
N THR A 145 15.51 3.31 -5.86
CA THR A 145 15.66 4.73 -6.19
C THR A 145 16.23 5.46 -4.97
N ALA A 146 17.19 6.33 -5.20
CA ALA A 146 17.71 7.25 -4.21
C ALA A 146 17.57 8.67 -4.75
N LEU A 147 17.07 9.58 -3.92
CA LEU A 147 16.90 10.98 -4.25
C LEU A 147 17.53 11.84 -3.14
N LEU A 148 18.28 12.85 -3.53
CA LEU A 148 18.84 13.85 -2.65
C LEU A 148 18.42 15.22 -3.15
N GLY A 149 17.52 15.88 -2.44
CA GLY A 149 17.05 17.22 -2.75
C GLY A 149 17.56 18.24 -1.73
N THR A 150 17.74 19.46 -2.15
CA THR A 150 18.07 20.59 -1.28
C THR A 150 17.16 21.78 -1.56
N GLU A 151 16.72 22.44 -0.50
CA GLU A 151 15.92 23.67 -0.56
C GLU A 151 16.56 24.70 0.37
N ARG A 152 16.67 25.93 -0.10
CA ARG A 152 17.12 27.06 0.72
C ARG A 152 16.20 28.25 0.55
N LYS A 153 15.76 28.81 1.67
CA LYS A 153 15.01 30.07 1.70
C LYS A 153 15.97 31.22 2.10
N MET A 154 15.94 32.27 1.33
CA MET A 154 16.70 33.47 1.60
C MET A 154 15.76 34.66 1.69
N ASP A 155 15.89 35.47 2.73
CA ASP A 155 15.22 36.78 2.83
C ASP A 155 16.17 37.85 2.27
N ILE A 156 15.71 38.54 1.24
CA ILE A 156 16.43 39.65 0.61
C ILE A 156 15.49 40.86 0.64
N ASP A 157 15.76 41.81 1.52
CA ASP A 157 15.00 43.06 1.66
C ASP A 157 13.46 42.83 1.82
N GLY A 158 13.06 41.84 2.62
CA GLY A 158 11.65 41.49 2.85
C GLY A 158 11.02 40.61 1.75
N HIS A 159 11.80 40.19 0.75
CA HIS A 159 11.37 39.23 -0.26
C HIS A 159 11.95 37.84 0.04
N ILE A 160 11.11 36.82 0.03
CA ILE A 160 11.54 35.42 0.23
C ILE A 160 11.86 34.80 -1.13
N LEU A 161 13.17 34.50 -1.35
CA LEU A 161 13.63 33.73 -2.48
C LEU A 161 13.80 32.25 -2.06
N THR A 162 13.16 31.34 -2.77
CA THR A 162 13.32 29.89 -2.57
C THR A 162 14.12 29.31 -3.75
N THR A 163 15.23 28.63 -3.45
CA THR A 163 16.00 27.87 -4.43
C THR A 163 15.90 26.39 -4.07
N SER A 164 15.62 25.55 -5.06
CA SER A 164 15.59 24.09 -4.91
C SER A 164 16.44 23.44 -5.99
N GLY A 165 17.03 22.28 -5.65
CA GLY A 165 17.77 21.43 -6.57
C GLY A 165 17.63 19.97 -6.15
N ASP A 166 17.47 19.09 -7.11
CA ASP A 166 17.38 17.64 -6.97
C ASP A 166 18.62 16.98 -7.57
#